data_da0a4ad7deb38e288e4fade3f3fb26d0
#
_entry.id   da0a4ad7deb38e288e4fade3f3fb26d0
#
_cell.length_a   1.000
_cell.length_b   1.000
_cell.length_c   1.000
_cell.angle_alpha   90.00
_cell.angle_beta   90.00
_cell.angle_gamma   90.00
#
_symmetry.space_group_name_H-M   'P 1'
#
loop_
_entity.id
_entity.type
_entity.pdbx_description
1 polymer ?
#
loop_
_entity_poly.entity_id
_entity_poly.type
_entity_poly.pdbx_seq_one_letter_code
_entity_poly.pdbx_strand_id
1 'polypeptide(L)'
;MSTIIASQTRFFEQLKNKLSSETLIANELAVALNISKSEVYSKLKGTSSITLQQMELLCNKYNVNFEIKPSQNINTCSVKFTPFHTGKINISQYIENLNRQMQVVASKGLKNLSCSTDDIPFFHLFKYKELAAFKLHFWASRIHTQHKTKQDQVFDFKKANKKDIKNANDLYNIYQQIPCTEIWTKSELLIIIEQIKYSIESKLITDKKLQEVICKQLLSVLNDVEGYAIDSCKNKSKSAVYDWYFCDVVNNVSYLAEREDMNVCFLRFNTFNNVESADESICEEVRMWLNALLNDAVGFSGKGSKHRNIYLGNLRKSIDKINS
;
A
#
# COMPACT_ATOMS: atom_id res chain seq x y z
N MET A 1 -23.98 -20.84 22.01
CA MET A 1 -23.04 -19.96 22.75
C MET A 1 -23.58 -18.54 22.65
N SER A 2 -23.54 -17.76 23.75
CA SER A 2 -24.03 -16.39 23.70
C SER A 2 -23.08 -15.54 22.82
N THR A 3 -23.62 -14.56 22.13
CA THR A 3 -22.88 -13.63 21.23
C THR A 3 -21.71 -12.94 21.95
N ILE A 4 -21.81 -12.72 23.24
CA ILE A 4 -20.79 -12.10 24.11
C ILE A 4 -19.55 -13.01 24.22
N ILE A 5 -19.74 -14.32 24.40
CA ILE A 5 -18.63 -15.29 24.51
C ILE A 5 -17.85 -15.36 23.19
N ALA A 6 -18.55 -15.37 22.06
CA ALA A 6 -17.91 -15.38 20.74
C ALA A 6 -17.07 -14.12 20.46
N SER A 7 -17.53 -12.94 20.91
CA SER A 7 -16.79 -11.69 20.77
C SER A 7 -15.56 -11.63 21.68
N GLN A 8 -15.66 -12.14 22.90
CA GLN A 8 -14.54 -12.25 23.83
C GLN A 8 -13.45 -13.21 23.30
N THR A 9 -13.85 -14.36 22.78
CA THR A 9 -12.91 -15.34 22.20
C THR A 9 -12.14 -14.71 21.03
N ARG A 10 -12.83 -14.07 20.08
CA ARG A 10 -12.18 -13.36 18.97
C ARG A 10 -11.22 -12.27 19.42
N PHE A 11 -11.58 -11.51 20.43
CA PHE A 11 -10.71 -10.49 21.01
C PHE A 11 -9.40 -11.09 21.56
N PHE A 12 -9.49 -12.18 22.30
CA PHE A 12 -8.30 -12.85 22.82
C PHE A 12 -7.49 -13.54 21.72
N GLU A 13 -8.07 -14.00 20.63
CA GLU A 13 -7.35 -14.49 19.46
C GLU A 13 -6.54 -13.37 18.77
N GLN A 14 -7.12 -12.18 18.63
CA GLN A 14 -6.39 -11.02 18.12
C GLN A 14 -5.21 -10.64 19.03
N LEU A 15 -5.39 -10.72 20.35
CA LEU A 15 -4.30 -10.51 21.31
C LEU A 15 -3.21 -11.59 21.18
N LYS A 16 -3.58 -12.86 21.02
CA LYS A 16 -2.64 -13.97 20.80
C LYS A 16 -1.78 -13.75 19.57
N ASN A 17 -2.35 -13.30 18.48
CA ASN A 17 -1.63 -13.05 17.24
C ASN A 17 -0.59 -11.92 17.33
N LYS A 18 -0.74 -11.03 18.33
CA LYS A 18 0.23 -9.97 18.62
C LYS A 18 1.30 -10.36 19.64
N LEU A 19 0.98 -11.27 20.53
CA LEU A 19 1.83 -11.71 21.63
C LEU A 19 2.42 -13.08 21.28
N SER A 20 3.71 -13.16 21.06
CA SER A 20 4.42 -14.24 20.35
C SER A 20 4.47 -15.63 21.01
N SER A 21 3.83 -15.91 22.16
CA SER A 21 3.73 -17.26 22.73
C SER A 21 2.58 -17.41 23.75
N GLU A 22 1.92 -18.58 23.74
CA GLU A 22 0.78 -18.85 24.63
C GLU A 22 1.10 -18.79 26.13
N THR A 23 2.28 -19.22 26.53
CA THR A 23 2.71 -19.21 27.95
C THR A 23 3.04 -17.81 28.46
N LEU A 24 3.55 -16.95 27.60
CA LEU A 24 3.79 -15.55 27.90
C LEU A 24 2.49 -14.73 28.02
N ILE A 25 1.48 -15.07 27.22
CA ILE A 25 0.19 -14.36 27.19
C ILE A 25 -0.48 -14.38 28.55
N ALA A 26 -0.60 -15.54 29.19
CA ALA A 26 -1.26 -15.64 30.48
C ALA A 26 -0.55 -14.82 31.57
N ASN A 27 0.79 -14.77 31.53
CA ASN A 27 1.58 -13.95 32.46
C ASN A 27 1.41 -12.46 32.19
N GLU A 28 1.51 -12.05 30.93
CA GLU A 28 1.37 -10.65 30.53
C GLU A 28 -0.01 -10.10 30.82
N LEU A 29 -1.07 -10.88 30.54
CA LEU A 29 -2.44 -10.49 30.81
C LEU A 29 -2.72 -10.45 32.31
N ALA A 30 -2.18 -11.37 33.11
CA ALA A 30 -2.31 -11.37 34.57
C ALA A 30 -1.71 -10.07 35.16
N VAL A 31 -0.53 -9.69 34.70
CA VAL A 31 0.12 -8.43 35.13
C VAL A 31 -0.66 -7.21 34.61
N ALA A 32 -1.08 -7.22 33.34
CA ALA A 32 -1.80 -6.11 32.74
C ALA A 32 -3.14 -5.82 33.40
N LEU A 33 -3.87 -6.87 33.79
CA LEU A 33 -5.21 -6.79 34.38
C LEU A 33 -5.17 -6.80 35.92
N ASN A 34 -4.00 -7.01 36.52
CA ASN A 34 -3.82 -7.18 37.96
C ASN A 34 -4.77 -8.29 38.56
N ILE A 35 -4.79 -9.46 37.89
CA ILE A 35 -5.59 -10.62 38.28
C ILE A 35 -4.71 -11.89 38.31
N SER A 36 -5.23 -12.97 38.91
CA SER A 36 -4.53 -14.24 38.95
C SER A 36 -4.42 -14.89 37.55
N LYS A 37 -3.40 -15.72 37.31
CA LYS A 37 -3.28 -16.51 36.08
C LYS A 37 -4.47 -17.43 35.87
N SER A 38 -5.02 -18.04 36.95
CA SER A 38 -6.22 -18.88 36.90
C SER A 38 -7.40 -18.11 36.33
N GLU A 39 -7.58 -16.86 36.77
CA GLU A 39 -8.65 -15.98 36.28
C GLU A 39 -8.45 -15.60 34.81
N VAL A 40 -7.21 -15.34 34.40
CA VAL A 40 -6.89 -15.14 32.97
C VAL A 40 -7.27 -16.35 32.14
N TYR A 41 -6.92 -17.56 32.56
CA TYR A 41 -7.30 -18.79 31.84
C TYR A 41 -8.81 -18.95 31.75
N SER A 42 -9.56 -18.62 32.82
CA SER A 42 -11.04 -18.64 32.81
C SER A 42 -11.61 -17.65 31.77
N LYS A 43 -11.01 -16.45 31.65
CA LYS A 43 -11.39 -15.46 30.63
C LYS A 43 -11.02 -15.92 29.22
N LEU A 44 -9.83 -16.47 29.01
CA LEU A 44 -9.38 -17.02 27.72
C LEU A 44 -10.29 -18.17 27.23
N LYS A 45 -10.75 -19.04 28.15
CA LYS A 45 -11.69 -20.14 27.88
C LYS A 45 -13.16 -19.70 27.72
N GLY A 46 -13.46 -18.43 28.02
CA GLY A 46 -14.82 -17.90 27.97
C GLY A 46 -15.69 -18.38 29.13
N THR A 47 -15.13 -19.00 30.23
CA THR A 47 -15.86 -19.40 31.41
C THR A 47 -16.12 -18.23 32.38
N SER A 48 -15.37 -17.15 32.26
CA SER A 48 -15.63 -15.86 32.90
C SER A 48 -15.56 -14.72 31.92
N SER A 49 -16.38 -13.67 32.12
CA SER A 49 -16.44 -12.51 31.26
C SER A 49 -15.31 -11.53 31.55
N ILE A 50 -14.80 -10.87 30.50
CA ILE A 50 -13.94 -9.71 30.65
C ILE A 50 -14.82 -8.47 30.86
N THR A 51 -14.42 -7.55 31.73
CA THR A 51 -15.13 -6.28 31.90
C THR A 51 -14.76 -5.30 30.81
N LEU A 52 -15.62 -4.30 30.54
CA LEU A 52 -15.30 -3.21 29.58
C LEU A 52 -14.01 -2.48 29.95
N GLN A 53 -13.79 -2.20 31.22
CA GLN A 53 -12.58 -1.55 31.72
C GLN A 53 -11.31 -2.37 31.44
N GLN A 54 -11.39 -3.69 31.70
CA GLN A 54 -10.28 -4.60 31.38
C GLN A 54 -10.02 -4.68 29.89
N MET A 55 -11.07 -4.66 29.07
CA MET A 55 -10.97 -4.68 27.62
C MET A 55 -10.34 -3.39 27.08
N GLU A 56 -10.81 -2.23 27.56
CA GLU A 56 -10.24 -0.91 27.21
C GLU A 56 -8.74 -0.84 27.56
N LEU A 57 -8.36 -1.32 28.73
CA LEU A 57 -6.97 -1.36 29.17
C LEU A 57 -6.10 -2.22 28.22
N LEU A 58 -6.60 -3.40 27.83
CA LEU A 58 -5.89 -4.27 26.89
C LEU A 58 -5.84 -3.69 25.49
N CYS A 59 -6.92 -3.08 25.00
CA CYS A 59 -6.96 -2.39 23.72
C CYS A 59 -5.89 -1.30 23.66
N ASN A 60 -5.80 -0.46 24.68
CA ASN A 60 -4.83 0.64 24.75
C ASN A 60 -3.39 0.12 24.89
N LYS A 61 -3.16 -0.87 25.76
CA LYS A 61 -1.82 -1.42 26.03
C LYS A 61 -1.24 -2.13 24.80
N TYR A 62 -2.05 -2.93 24.12
CA TYR A 62 -1.60 -3.77 23.01
C TYR A 62 -1.98 -3.23 21.63
N ASN A 63 -2.60 -2.04 21.57
CA ASN A 63 -3.06 -1.41 20.34
C ASN A 63 -3.91 -2.37 19.47
N VAL A 64 -4.91 -3.00 20.11
CA VAL A 64 -5.90 -3.92 19.51
C VAL A 64 -7.25 -3.24 19.54
N ASN A 65 -8.03 -3.37 18.49
CA ASN A 65 -9.40 -2.87 18.46
C ASN A 65 -10.36 -3.98 18.86
N PHE A 66 -11.31 -3.66 19.73
CA PHE A 66 -12.42 -4.54 20.01
C PHE A 66 -13.64 -4.14 19.18
N GLU A 67 -14.16 -5.09 18.40
CA GLU A 67 -15.35 -4.89 17.60
C GLU A 67 -16.47 -5.83 18.03
N ILE A 68 -17.62 -5.27 18.33
CA ILE A 68 -18.86 -6.03 18.44
C ILE A 68 -19.46 -6.07 17.05
N LYS A 69 -19.34 -7.19 16.33
CA LYS A 69 -20.07 -7.35 15.07
C LYS A 69 -21.58 -7.43 15.39
N PRO A 70 -22.40 -6.53 14.82
CA PRO A 70 -23.85 -6.63 14.99
C PRO A 70 -24.34 -8.00 14.52
N SER A 71 -25.34 -8.55 15.21
CA SER A 71 -25.91 -9.86 14.88
C SER A 71 -26.79 -9.84 13.61
N GLN A 72 -27.01 -8.70 13.01
CA GLN A 72 -27.77 -8.54 11.76
C GLN A 72 -26.78 -8.21 10.64
N ASN A 73 -27.09 -8.66 9.41
CA ASN A 73 -26.38 -8.60 8.14
C ASN A 73 -25.78 -7.21 7.74
N ILE A 74 -25.19 -6.48 8.65
CA ILE A 74 -24.47 -5.25 8.38
C ILE A 74 -22.99 -5.62 8.28
N ASN A 75 -22.48 -5.66 7.05
CA ASN A 75 -21.05 -5.84 6.81
C ASN A 75 -20.33 -4.55 7.21
N THR A 76 -19.72 -4.56 8.38
CA THR A 76 -18.86 -3.47 8.87
C THR A 76 -17.44 -3.98 9.02
N CYS A 77 -16.46 -3.15 8.67
CA CYS A 77 -15.06 -3.46 8.90
C CYS A 77 -14.34 -2.27 9.52
N SER A 78 -13.30 -2.55 10.29
CA SER A 78 -12.38 -1.52 10.76
C SER A 78 -11.33 -1.24 9.71
N VAL A 79 -11.05 0.05 9.51
CA VAL A 79 -9.99 0.50 8.62
C VAL A 79 -9.01 1.40 9.36
N LYS A 80 -7.75 1.36 8.95
CA LYS A 80 -6.71 2.31 9.37
C LYS A 80 -6.41 3.26 8.23
N PHE A 81 -6.10 4.50 8.53
CA PHE A 81 -5.69 5.50 7.55
C PHE A 81 -4.70 6.49 8.16
N THR A 82 -3.98 7.19 7.30
CA THR A 82 -3.07 8.25 7.74
C THR A 82 -3.79 9.60 7.71
N PRO A 83 -3.99 10.27 8.86
CA PRO A 83 -4.74 11.52 8.94
C PRO A 83 -3.87 12.73 8.53
N PHE A 84 -3.60 12.93 7.24
CA PHE A 84 -2.76 14.02 6.74
C PHE A 84 -3.34 15.42 7.01
N HIS A 85 -4.66 15.61 6.88
CA HIS A 85 -5.29 16.92 7.02
C HIS A 85 -5.68 17.26 8.45
N THR A 86 -6.02 16.27 9.26
CA THR A 86 -6.44 16.45 10.66
C THR A 86 -5.33 16.10 11.65
N GLY A 87 -4.32 15.37 11.24
CA GLY A 87 -3.15 15.00 12.02
C GLY A 87 -1.93 15.87 11.69
N LYS A 88 -0.84 15.65 12.42
CA LYS A 88 0.45 16.33 12.20
C LYS A 88 1.42 15.49 11.37
N ILE A 89 0.92 14.54 10.58
CA ILE A 89 1.75 13.63 9.79
C ILE A 89 2.14 14.29 8.48
N ASN A 90 3.44 14.33 8.20
CA ASN A 90 4.00 14.83 6.95
C ASN A 90 4.43 13.68 6.03
N ILE A 91 4.85 14.02 4.80
CA ILE A 91 5.23 13.02 3.79
C ILE A 91 6.43 12.16 4.24
N SER A 92 7.39 12.74 4.97
CA SER A 92 8.57 12.01 5.46
C SER A 92 8.18 10.91 6.44
N GLN A 93 7.29 11.22 7.39
CA GLN A 93 6.75 10.24 8.33
C GLN A 93 5.91 9.16 7.62
N TYR A 94 5.14 9.56 6.60
CA TYR A 94 4.35 8.63 5.81
C TYR A 94 5.23 7.61 5.08
N ILE A 95 6.25 8.05 4.36
CA ILE A 95 7.18 7.18 3.63
C ILE A 95 7.96 6.27 4.58
N GLU A 96 8.38 6.79 5.74
CA GLU A 96 9.06 5.99 6.76
C GLU A 96 8.14 4.89 7.32
N ASN A 97 6.87 5.23 7.60
CA ASN A 97 5.88 4.26 8.07
C ASN A 97 5.58 3.21 7.00
N LEU A 98 5.39 3.63 5.75
CA LEU A 98 5.13 2.72 4.63
C LEU A 98 6.31 1.75 4.43
N ASN A 99 7.56 2.24 4.51
CA ASN A 99 8.74 1.40 4.42
C ASN A 99 8.77 0.36 5.54
N ARG A 100 8.49 0.77 6.79
CA ARG A 100 8.43 -0.15 7.93
C ARG A 100 7.32 -1.20 7.77
N GLN A 101 6.13 -0.79 7.31
CA GLN A 101 5.02 -1.71 7.04
C GLN A 101 5.39 -2.74 5.97
N MET A 102 5.98 -2.30 4.86
CA MET A 102 6.40 -3.21 3.79
C MET A 102 7.50 -4.19 4.25
N GLN A 103 8.44 -3.74 5.09
CA GLN A 103 9.43 -4.65 5.69
C GLN A 103 8.77 -5.73 6.53
N VAL A 104 7.79 -5.37 7.38
CA VAL A 104 7.04 -6.32 8.21
C VAL A 104 6.24 -7.29 7.33
N VAL A 105 5.56 -6.79 6.30
CA VAL A 105 4.78 -7.61 5.38
C VAL A 105 5.68 -8.59 4.63
N ALA A 106 6.81 -8.11 4.09
CA ALA A 106 7.76 -8.95 3.36
C ALA A 106 8.43 -10.02 4.25
N SER A 107 8.78 -9.68 5.50
CA SER A 107 9.42 -10.62 6.44
C SER A 107 8.51 -11.76 6.90
N LYS A 108 7.20 -11.62 6.76
CA LYS A 108 6.20 -12.59 7.24
C LYS A 108 5.65 -13.52 6.13
N GLY A 109 6.40 -13.76 5.08
CA GLY A 109 6.02 -14.72 4.03
C GLY A 109 4.90 -14.19 3.13
N LEU A 110 5.10 -13.04 2.51
CA LEU A 110 4.17 -12.51 1.51
C LEU A 110 4.18 -13.42 0.27
N LYS A 111 3.04 -14.02 -0.05
CA LYS A 111 2.87 -14.91 -1.19
C LYS A 111 2.69 -14.14 -2.49
N ASN A 112 1.89 -13.09 -2.46
CA ASN A 112 1.60 -12.24 -3.61
C ASN A 112 1.10 -10.86 -3.17
N LEU A 113 1.38 -9.84 -4.00
CA LEU A 113 0.80 -8.53 -3.92
C LEU A 113 0.03 -8.27 -5.21
N SER A 114 -1.28 -8.45 -5.17
CA SER A 114 -2.15 -8.13 -6.31
C SER A 114 -2.59 -6.67 -6.25
N CYS A 115 -2.65 -5.99 -7.40
CA CYS A 115 -3.21 -4.65 -7.46
C CYS A 115 -3.93 -4.36 -8.77
N SER A 116 -4.99 -3.53 -8.69
CA SER A 116 -5.55 -2.79 -9.81
C SER A 116 -5.13 -1.32 -9.68
N THR A 117 -4.79 -0.67 -10.80
CA THR A 117 -4.28 0.71 -10.77
C THR A 117 -4.58 1.48 -12.05
N ASP A 118 -4.82 2.78 -11.88
CA ASP A 118 -5.00 3.77 -12.94
C ASP A 118 -3.70 4.55 -13.24
N ASP A 119 -2.57 4.13 -12.64
CA ASP A 119 -1.25 4.73 -12.82
C ASP A 119 -0.18 3.63 -12.74
N ILE A 120 1.07 3.97 -13.02
CA ILE A 120 2.21 3.11 -12.68
C ILE A 120 2.24 2.97 -11.15
N PRO A 121 2.26 1.75 -10.60
CA PRO A 121 2.46 1.57 -9.17
C PRO A 121 3.69 2.35 -8.70
N PHE A 122 3.51 3.20 -7.71
CA PHE A 122 4.53 4.17 -7.29
C PHE A 122 5.86 3.52 -6.88
N PHE A 123 5.84 2.24 -6.52
CA PHE A 123 7.05 1.47 -6.22
C PHE A 123 8.05 1.51 -7.37
N HIS A 124 7.61 1.38 -8.62
CA HIS A 124 8.49 1.43 -9.80
C HIS A 124 9.14 2.80 -9.97
N LEU A 125 8.42 3.90 -9.64
CA LEU A 125 8.93 5.26 -9.74
C LEU A 125 10.07 5.53 -8.74
N PHE A 126 10.08 4.82 -7.62
CA PHE A 126 11.03 5.02 -6.52
C PHE A 126 12.41 4.43 -6.77
N LYS A 127 12.62 3.74 -7.87
CA LYS A 127 13.95 3.33 -8.35
C LYS A 127 14.85 4.52 -8.67
N TYR A 128 14.29 5.57 -9.23
CA TYR A 128 15.02 6.70 -9.80
C TYR A 128 14.88 7.94 -8.91
N LYS A 129 16.01 8.46 -8.45
CA LYS A 129 16.06 9.44 -7.36
C LYS A 129 15.36 10.78 -7.65
N GLU A 130 15.49 11.33 -8.88
CA GLU A 130 14.86 12.59 -9.25
C GLU A 130 13.35 12.41 -9.44
N LEU A 131 12.93 11.31 -10.06
CA LEU A 131 11.52 10.95 -10.24
C LEU A 131 10.86 10.63 -8.89
N ALA A 132 11.54 9.90 -8.00
CA ALA A 132 11.07 9.64 -6.64
C ALA A 132 10.90 10.95 -5.85
N ALA A 133 11.91 11.82 -5.90
CA ALA A 133 11.85 13.12 -5.23
C ALA A 133 10.72 14.00 -5.77
N PHE A 134 10.51 14.00 -7.09
CA PHE A 134 9.38 14.70 -7.73
C PHE A 134 8.03 14.14 -7.22
N LYS A 135 7.85 12.82 -7.24
CA LYS A 135 6.60 12.19 -6.79
C LYS A 135 6.29 12.51 -5.32
N LEU A 136 7.30 12.43 -4.45
CA LEU A 136 7.15 12.77 -3.02
C LEU A 136 6.85 14.25 -2.81
N HIS A 137 7.51 15.15 -3.55
CA HIS A 137 7.21 16.58 -3.52
C HIS A 137 5.80 16.87 -4.00
N PHE A 138 5.37 16.24 -5.10
CA PHE A 138 4.01 16.37 -5.63
C PHE A 138 2.98 15.95 -4.58
N TRP A 139 3.16 14.82 -3.91
CA TRP A 139 2.30 14.38 -2.81
C TRP A 139 2.31 15.37 -1.64
N ALA A 140 3.50 15.79 -1.19
CA ALA A 140 3.64 16.77 -0.11
C ALA A 140 2.93 18.10 -0.43
N SER A 141 2.92 18.52 -1.71
CA SER A 141 2.23 19.74 -2.13
C SER A 141 0.71 19.66 -2.00
N ARG A 142 0.13 18.45 -1.91
CA ARG A 142 -1.31 18.22 -1.73
C ARG A 142 -1.72 18.08 -0.26
N ILE A 143 -0.75 17.98 0.66
CA ILE A 143 -0.99 17.99 2.11
C ILE A 143 -0.92 19.45 2.58
N HIS A 144 -1.84 19.85 3.44
CA HIS A 144 -1.86 21.20 4.06
C HIS A 144 -1.77 22.37 3.05
N THR A 145 -2.62 22.36 2.03
CA THR A 145 -2.62 23.36 0.97
C THR A 145 -2.98 24.77 1.46
N GLN A 146 -3.66 24.92 2.59
CA GLN A 146 -4.21 26.19 3.08
C GLN A 146 -3.18 27.27 3.41
N HIS A 147 -1.91 26.91 3.62
CA HIS A 147 -0.85 27.82 4.02
C HIS A 147 0.36 27.82 3.09
N LYS A 148 0.26 27.17 1.90
CA LYS A 148 1.37 27.10 0.95
C LYS A 148 1.28 28.20 -0.09
N THR A 149 2.36 28.95 -0.24
CA THR A 149 2.53 29.90 -1.35
C THR A 149 2.81 29.13 -2.64
N LYS A 150 2.65 29.80 -3.80
CA LYS A 150 3.04 29.22 -5.08
C LYS A 150 4.52 28.83 -5.10
N GLN A 151 5.37 29.60 -4.41
CA GLN A 151 6.80 29.34 -4.29
C GLN A 151 7.09 28.03 -3.55
N ASP A 152 6.31 27.69 -2.55
CA ASP A 152 6.47 26.43 -1.80
C ASP A 152 6.09 25.18 -2.60
N GLN A 153 5.40 25.37 -3.73
CA GLN A 153 5.00 24.31 -4.63
C GLN A 153 6.04 24.05 -5.74
N VAL A 154 7.02 24.95 -5.93
CA VAL A 154 8.08 24.79 -6.93
C VAL A 154 9.01 23.65 -6.51
N PHE A 155 9.16 22.68 -7.40
CA PHE A 155 10.07 21.55 -7.18
C PHE A 155 11.51 21.93 -7.49
N ASP A 156 12.37 21.80 -6.49
CA ASP A 156 13.82 21.95 -6.58
C ASP A 156 14.48 20.68 -6.02
N PHE A 157 15.07 19.89 -6.88
CA PHE A 157 15.73 18.64 -6.47
C PHE A 157 16.87 18.85 -5.46
N LYS A 158 17.55 20.02 -5.49
CA LYS A 158 18.62 20.34 -4.53
C LYS A 158 18.12 20.46 -3.10
N LYS A 159 16.83 20.80 -2.93
CA LYS A 159 16.15 20.91 -1.64
C LYS A 159 15.45 19.63 -1.20
N ALA A 160 15.45 18.60 -2.05
CA ALA A 160 14.78 17.34 -1.74
C ALA A 160 15.43 16.64 -0.54
N ASN A 161 14.58 16.07 0.31
CA ASN A 161 15.04 15.35 1.50
C ASN A 161 15.70 14.02 1.10
N LYS A 162 17.00 13.90 1.31
CA LYS A 162 17.77 12.70 0.98
C LYS A 162 17.32 11.45 1.73
N LYS A 163 16.83 11.60 2.97
CA LYS A 163 16.29 10.48 3.78
C LYS A 163 15.01 9.94 3.14
N ASP A 164 14.14 10.83 2.64
CA ASP A 164 12.89 10.41 2.01
C ASP A 164 13.14 9.68 0.69
N ILE A 165 14.09 10.18 -0.11
CA ILE A 165 14.52 9.52 -1.36
C ILE A 165 15.10 8.13 -1.04
N LYS A 166 15.92 8.02 0.02
CA LYS A 166 16.45 6.72 0.47
C LYS A 166 15.33 5.77 0.87
N ASN A 167 14.39 6.23 1.71
CA ASN A 167 13.25 5.42 2.14
C ASN A 167 12.39 4.97 0.96
N ALA A 168 12.18 5.82 -0.05
CA ALA A 168 11.48 5.46 -1.28
C ALA A 168 12.24 4.38 -2.07
N ASN A 169 13.55 4.51 -2.19
CA ASN A 169 14.38 3.49 -2.87
C ASN A 169 14.41 2.17 -2.10
N ASP A 170 14.44 2.22 -0.76
CA ASP A 170 14.33 1.01 0.08
C ASP A 170 12.98 0.30 -0.15
N LEU A 171 11.87 1.05 -0.30
CA LEU A 171 10.56 0.49 -0.69
C LEU A 171 10.61 -0.20 -2.06
N TYR A 172 11.24 0.42 -3.06
CA TYR A 172 11.44 -0.22 -4.36
C TYR A 172 12.22 -1.53 -4.21
N ASN A 173 13.32 -1.55 -3.43
CA ASN A 173 14.15 -2.73 -3.25
C ASN A 173 13.38 -3.87 -2.58
N ILE A 174 12.51 -3.58 -1.61
CA ILE A 174 11.62 -4.57 -1.01
C ILE A 174 10.63 -5.09 -2.05
N TYR A 175 9.99 -4.19 -2.80
CA TYR A 175 9.02 -4.53 -3.84
C TYR A 175 9.61 -5.43 -4.94
N GLN A 176 10.90 -5.27 -5.27
CA GLN A 176 11.62 -6.11 -6.21
C GLN A 176 11.75 -7.59 -5.77
N GLN A 177 11.55 -7.87 -4.49
CA GLN A 177 11.64 -9.24 -3.96
C GLN A 177 10.27 -9.90 -3.77
N ILE A 178 9.18 -9.19 -4.03
CA ILE A 178 7.81 -9.65 -3.75
C ILE A 178 7.17 -10.15 -5.06
N PRO A 179 6.61 -11.36 -5.12
CA PRO A 179 5.74 -11.77 -6.22
C PRO A 179 4.56 -10.81 -6.34
N CYS A 180 4.19 -10.41 -7.56
CA CYS A 180 3.04 -9.52 -7.73
C CYS A 180 2.28 -9.73 -9.03
N THR A 181 1.00 -9.40 -8.96
CA THR A 181 0.06 -9.32 -10.08
C THR A 181 -0.41 -7.89 -10.21
N GLU A 182 -0.10 -7.22 -11.32
CA GLU A 182 -0.51 -5.85 -11.59
C GLU A 182 -1.53 -5.79 -12.72
N ILE A 183 -2.66 -5.14 -12.49
CA ILE A 183 -3.70 -4.89 -13.48
C ILE A 183 -3.74 -3.39 -13.73
N TRP A 184 -3.26 -2.95 -14.89
CA TRP A 184 -3.23 -1.54 -15.27
C TRP A 184 -4.41 -1.19 -16.15
N THR A 185 -4.92 0.04 -16.01
CA THR A 185 -6.00 0.54 -16.85
C THR A 185 -5.49 1.13 -18.16
N LYS A 186 -6.41 1.32 -19.10
CA LYS A 186 -6.21 2.02 -20.38
C LYS A 186 -6.17 3.55 -20.21
N SER A 187 -5.57 4.09 -19.23
CA SER A 187 -5.33 5.52 -19.31
C SER A 187 -4.31 5.78 -20.42
N GLU A 188 -4.72 6.39 -21.53
CA GLU A 188 -3.78 6.87 -22.56
C GLU A 188 -2.79 7.85 -21.95
N LEU A 189 -3.12 8.39 -20.78
CA LEU A 189 -2.37 9.31 -19.97
C LEU A 189 -2.29 8.78 -18.55
N LEU A 190 -1.23 8.04 -18.23
CA LEU A 190 -0.97 7.69 -16.84
C LEU A 190 -0.90 8.95 -15.98
N ILE A 191 -1.44 8.87 -14.79
CA ILE A 191 -1.53 10.01 -13.85
C ILE A 191 -0.16 10.67 -13.64
N ILE A 192 0.93 9.89 -13.58
CA ILE A 192 2.27 10.43 -13.43
C ILE A 192 2.69 11.31 -14.62
N ILE A 193 2.31 10.97 -15.86
CA ILE A 193 2.58 11.76 -17.05
C ILE A 193 1.87 13.11 -16.95
N GLU A 194 0.60 13.11 -16.59
CA GLU A 194 -0.18 14.33 -16.39
C GLU A 194 0.35 15.19 -15.21
N GLN A 195 0.82 14.56 -14.14
CA GLN A 195 1.44 15.29 -13.02
C GLN A 195 2.72 16.01 -13.45
N ILE A 196 3.57 15.37 -14.27
CA ILE A 196 4.79 15.99 -14.81
C ILE A 196 4.41 17.13 -15.75
N LYS A 197 3.53 16.88 -16.71
CA LYS A 197 3.05 17.88 -17.68
C LYS A 197 2.48 19.11 -16.98
N TYR A 198 1.52 18.89 -16.06
CA TYR A 198 0.96 19.97 -15.25
C TYR A 198 2.02 20.77 -14.50
N SER A 199 3.01 20.10 -13.92
CA SER A 199 4.06 20.76 -13.14
C SER A 199 4.97 21.62 -14.01
N ILE A 200 5.21 21.22 -15.26
CA ILE A 200 5.98 21.99 -16.25
C ILE A 200 5.16 23.19 -16.72
N GLU A 201 3.94 22.97 -17.19
CA GLU A 201 3.03 24.03 -17.71
C GLU A 201 2.73 25.09 -16.64
N SER A 202 2.54 24.67 -15.39
CA SER A 202 2.30 25.54 -14.24
C SER A 202 3.58 26.20 -13.68
N LYS A 203 4.74 25.98 -14.29
CA LYS A 203 6.06 26.46 -13.84
C LYS A 203 6.41 26.02 -12.41
N LEU A 204 5.97 24.83 -12.01
CA LEU A 204 6.36 24.19 -10.76
C LEU A 204 7.66 23.40 -10.91
N ILE A 205 8.10 23.09 -12.14
CA ILE A 205 9.43 22.61 -12.49
C ILE A 205 9.98 23.58 -13.54
N THR A 206 10.93 24.43 -13.16
CA THR A 206 11.50 25.46 -14.05
C THR A 206 12.84 25.09 -14.67
N ASP A 207 13.57 24.16 -14.06
CA ASP A 207 14.85 23.67 -14.57
C ASP A 207 14.62 22.66 -15.71
N LYS A 208 14.93 23.07 -16.95
CA LYS A 208 14.79 22.23 -18.16
C LYS A 208 15.59 20.94 -18.08
N LYS A 209 16.82 20.97 -17.53
CA LYS A 209 17.63 19.76 -17.37
C LYS A 209 16.97 18.77 -16.42
N LEU A 210 16.36 19.27 -15.36
CA LEU A 210 15.63 18.43 -14.42
C LEU A 210 14.38 17.82 -15.07
N GLN A 211 13.65 18.59 -15.91
CA GLN A 211 12.51 18.08 -16.69
C GLN A 211 12.94 16.91 -17.58
N GLU A 212 14.02 17.08 -18.34
CA GLU A 212 14.58 16.03 -19.20
C GLU A 212 15.00 14.79 -18.41
N VAL A 213 15.64 14.98 -17.25
CA VAL A 213 16.05 13.87 -16.37
C VAL A 213 14.85 13.09 -15.87
N ILE A 214 13.80 13.77 -15.39
CA ILE A 214 12.56 13.13 -14.90
C ILE A 214 11.89 12.33 -16.03
N CYS A 215 11.76 12.89 -17.22
CA CYS A 215 11.17 12.19 -18.38
C CYS A 215 12.01 10.98 -18.80
N LYS A 216 13.34 11.10 -18.85
CA LYS A 216 14.26 9.98 -19.15
C LYS A 216 14.13 8.87 -18.09
N GLN A 217 14.01 9.23 -16.82
CA GLN A 217 13.81 8.25 -15.75
C GLN A 217 12.45 7.57 -15.86
N LEU A 218 11.40 8.29 -16.24
CA LEU A 218 10.09 7.68 -16.48
C LEU A 218 10.12 6.71 -17.66
N LEU A 219 10.82 7.04 -18.75
CA LEU A 219 11.08 6.10 -19.85
C LEU A 219 11.85 4.85 -19.38
N SER A 220 12.83 5.04 -18.49
CA SER A 220 13.57 3.93 -17.89
C SER A 220 12.68 3.05 -17.02
N VAL A 221 11.71 3.61 -16.29
CA VAL A 221 10.69 2.83 -15.56
C VAL A 221 9.89 1.94 -16.51
N LEU A 222 9.44 2.48 -17.65
CA LEU A 222 8.71 1.68 -18.64
C LEU A 222 9.58 0.54 -19.21
N ASN A 223 10.87 0.78 -19.43
CA ASN A 223 11.79 -0.26 -19.89
C ASN A 223 12.00 -1.35 -18.82
N ASP A 224 12.10 -0.95 -17.54
CA ASP A 224 12.20 -1.92 -16.44
C ASP A 224 10.95 -2.81 -16.36
N VAL A 225 9.75 -2.20 -16.37
CA VAL A 225 8.47 -2.93 -16.34
C VAL A 225 8.33 -3.86 -17.55
N GLU A 226 8.71 -3.40 -18.73
CA GLU A 226 8.76 -4.25 -19.93
C GLU A 226 9.70 -5.44 -19.75
N GLY A 227 10.88 -5.21 -19.20
CA GLY A 227 11.83 -6.28 -18.87
C GLY A 227 11.24 -7.29 -17.88
N TYR A 228 10.63 -6.83 -16.81
CA TYR A 228 9.96 -7.71 -15.84
C TYR A 228 8.84 -8.53 -16.48
N ALA A 229 8.05 -7.91 -17.36
CA ALA A 229 6.96 -8.58 -18.06
C ALA A 229 7.50 -9.65 -19.04
N ILE A 230 8.59 -9.36 -19.76
CA ILE A 230 9.23 -10.34 -20.68
C ILE A 230 9.76 -11.54 -19.92
N ASP A 231 10.41 -11.30 -18.78
CA ASP A 231 11.02 -12.32 -17.94
C ASP A 231 10.01 -13.00 -17.00
N SER A 232 8.79 -12.47 -16.90
CA SER A 232 7.76 -12.81 -15.92
C SER A 232 8.32 -12.81 -14.48
N CYS A 233 9.28 -11.92 -14.22
CA CYS A 233 9.98 -11.85 -12.94
C CYS A 233 10.68 -10.50 -12.76
N LYS A 234 10.73 -10.01 -11.50
CA LYS A 234 11.37 -8.74 -11.17
C LYS A 234 12.82 -8.85 -10.72
N ASN A 235 13.27 -10.03 -10.31
CA ASN A 235 14.60 -10.20 -9.77
C ASN A 235 15.39 -11.35 -10.44
N LYS A 236 16.72 -11.30 -10.30
CA LYS A 236 17.63 -12.29 -10.90
C LYS A 236 17.47 -13.71 -10.33
N SER A 237 17.01 -13.83 -9.08
CA SER A 237 16.77 -15.14 -8.42
C SER A 237 15.52 -15.84 -8.92
N LYS A 238 14.70 -15.17 -9.74
CA LYS A 238 13.40 -15.63 -10.24
C LYS A 238 12.39 -16.00 -9.16
N SER A 239 12.56 -15.47 -7.96
CA SER A 239 11.66 -15.70 -6.83
C SER A 239 10.49 -14.71 -6.79
N ALA A 240 10.65 -13.52 -7.41
CA ALA A 240 9.63 -12.48 -7.47
C ALA A 240 8.88 -12.53 -8.81
N VAL A 241 7.95 -13.48 -8.94
CA VAL A 241 7.08 -13.61 -10.12
C VAL A 241 6.39 -12.28 -10.40
N TYR A 242 6.29 -11.92 -11.67
CA TYR A 242 5.65 -10.69 -12.12
C TYR A 242 4.63 -10.99 -13.21
N ASP A 243 3.36 -10.84 -12.88
CA ASP A 243 2.25 -10.96 -13.81
C ASP A 243 1.64 -9.60 -14.07
N TRP A 244 1.70 -9.15 -15.32
CA TRP A 244 1.18 -7.85 -15.74
C TRP A 244 0.03 -8.02 -16.72
N TYR A 245 -1.07 -7.36 -16.41
CA TYR A 245 -2.31 -7.36 -17.16
C TYR A 245 -2.77 -5.95 -17.46
N PHE A 246 -3.55 -5.86 -18.50
CA PHE A 246 -4.21 -4.64 -18.93
C PHE A 246 -5.73 -4.86 -18.95
N CYS A 247 -6.49 -3.94 -18.35
CA CYS A 247 -7.94 -4.00 -18.28
C CYS A 247 -8.57 -2.63 -18.53
N ASP A 248 -9.53 -2.56 -19.47
CA ASP A 248 -10.18 -1.31 -19.89
C ASP A 248 -11.10 -0.69 -18.82
N VAL A 249 -11.56 -1.48 -17.86
CA VAL A 249 -12.63 -1.10 -16.92
C VAL A 249 -12.14 -0.82 -15.50
N VAL A 250 -10.84 -0.66 -15.29
CA VAL A 250 -10.30 -0.33 -13.97
C VAL A 250 -10.51 1.15 -13.69
N ASN A 251 -11.30 1.45 -12.66
CA ASN A 251 -11.58 2.81 -12.20
C ASN A 251 -11.13 3.07 -10.76
N ASN A 252 -10.55 2.06 -10.10
CA ASN A 252 -10.20 2.16 -8.70
C ASN A 252 -8.82 1.56 -8.43
N VAL A 253 -8.12 2.10 -7.43
CA VAL A 253 -6.85 1.55 -6.98
C VAL A 253 -7.07 0.76 -5.72
N SER A 254 -6.76 -0.52 -5.82
CA SER A 254 -6.78 -1.44 -4.69
C SER A 254 -5.56 -2.34 -4.72
N TYR A 255 -5.06 -2.66 -3.52
CA TYR A 255 -3.99 -3.63 -3.32
C TYR A 255 -4.49 -4.72 -2.37
N LEU A 256 -4.11 -5.96 -2.64
CA LEU A 256 -4.30 -7.10 -1.75
C LEU A 256 -2.94 -7.76 -1.51
N ALA A 257 -2.48 -7.71 -0.27
CA ALA A 257 -1.30 -8.42 0.20
C ALA A 257 -1.74 -9.76 0.79
N GLU A 258 -1.37 -10.85 0.13
CA GLU A 258 -1.74 -12.21 0.54
C GLU A 258 -0.58 -12.86 1.28
N ARG A 259 -0.82 -13.25 2.51
CA ARG A 259 0.14 -13.88 3.41
C ARG A 259 -0.40 -15.22 3.91
N GLU A 260 0.47 -16.01 4.54
CA GLU A 260 0.05 -17.30 5.11
C GLU A 260 -0.89 -17.14 6.32
N ASP A 261 -0.63 -16.11 7.12
CA ASP A 261 -1.32 -15.89 8.40
C ASP A 261 -2.47 -14.89 8.31
N MET A 262 -2.45 -13.98 7.33
CA MET A 262 -3.43 -12.88 7.26
C MET A 262 -3.35 -12.15 5.92
N ASN A 263 -4.48 -11.83 5.35
CA ASN A 263 -4.57 -10.94 4.19
C ASN A 263 -4.75 -9.49 4.66
N VAL A 264 -4.23 -8.55 3.86
CA VAL A 264 -4.41 -7.12 4.11
C VAL A 264 -4.74 -6.43 2.79
N CYS A 265 -5.83 -5.68 2.76
CA CYS A 265 -6.17 -4.86 1.62
C CYS A 265 -5.91 -3.38 1.88
N PHE A 266 -5.59 -2.66 0.80
CA PHE A 266 -5.38 -1.22 0.80
C PHE A 266 -6.25 -0.62 -0.30
N LEU A 267 -7.16 0.27 0.06
CA LEU A 267 -8.06 0.92 -0.88
C LEU A 267 -7.74 2.40 -0.94
N ARG A 268 -7.65 2.97 -2.13
CA ARG A 268 -7.38 4.39 -2.29
C ARG A 268 -8.47 5.22 -1.62
N PHE A 269 -8.05 6.10 -0.72
CA PHE A 269 -8.91 7.03 0.00
C PHE A 269 -8.81 8.44 -0.56
N ASN A 270 -7.59 8.88 -0.90
CA ASN A 270 -7.28 10.17 -1.52
C ASN A 270 -6.25 9.97 -2.62
N THR A 271 -5.62 11.04 -3.12
CA THR A 271 -4.65 11.01 -4.23
C THR A 271 -3.56 9.93 -4.08
N PHE A 272 -3.07 9.70 -2.85
CA PHE A 272 -2.01 8.71 -2.56
C PHE A 272 -2.20 8.00 -1.22
N ASN A 273 -3.14 8.46 -0.40
CA ASN A 273 -3.45 7.84 0.88
C ASN A 273 -4.39 6.65 0.68
N ASN A 274 -4.19 5.61 1.46
CA ASN A 274 -5.04 4.43 1.44
C ASN A 274 -5.67 4.22 2.81
N VAL A 275 -6.83 3.59 2.82
CA VAL A 275 -7.36 2.91 4.00
C VAL A 275 -6.88 1.47 3.96
N GLU A 276 -6.44 0.96 5.11
CA GLU A 276 -5.93 -0.40 5.30
C GLU A 276 -6.94 -1.19 6.12
N SER A 277 -7.24 -2.40 5.70
CA SER A 277 -8.03 -3.35 6.49
C SER A 277 -7.44 -4.75 6.40
N ALA A 278 -7.48 -5.46 7.52
CA ALA A 278 -7.17 -6.89 7.63
C ALA A 278 -8.45 -7.71 7.94
N ASP A 279 -9.63 -7.11 7.79
CA ASP A 279 -10.89 -7.85 7.91
C ASP A 279 -11.02 -8.81 6.72
N GLU A 280 -11.26 -10.09 7.01
CA GLU A 280 -11.29 -11.15 6.00
C GLU A 280 -12.40 -10.91 4.97
N SER A 281 -13.54 -10.39 5.39
CA SER A 281 -14.68 -10.17 4.48
C SER A 281 -14.36 -9.13 3.40
N ILE A 282 -13.75 -8.00 3.75
CA ILE A 282 -13.37 -6.99 2.76
C ILE A 282 -12.17 -7.45 1.92
N CYS A 283 -11.22 -8.18 2.51
CA CYS A 283 -10.11 -8.77 1.73
C CYS A 283 -10.63 -9.76 0.68
N GLU A 284 -11.65 -10.55 1.01
CA GLU A 284 -12.29 -11.47 0.06
C GLU A 284 -13.04 -10.73 -1.04
N GLU A 285 -13.79 -9.67 -0.72
CA GLU A 285 -14.42 -8.81 -1.73
C GLU A 285 -13.40 -8.21 -2.69
N VAL A 286 -12.26 -7.72 -2.17
CA VAL A 286 -11.17 -7.21 -3.00
C VAL A 286 -10.56 -8.31 -3.87
N ARG A 287 -10.38 -9.52 -3.33
CA ARG A 287 -9.88 -10.68 -4.09
C ARG A 287 -10.83 -11.05 -5.24
N MET A 288 -12.12 -11.15 -4.93
CA MET A 288 -13.14 -11.47 -5.94
C MET A 288 -13.17 -10.40 -7.03
N TRP A 289 -13.09 -9.12 -6.66
CA TRP A 289 -13.01 -8.02 -7.62
C TRP A 289 -11.76 -8.10 -8.51
N LEU A 290 -10.58 -8.32 -7.95
CA LEU A 290 -9.34 -8.47 -8.72
C LEU A 290 -9.41 -9.68 -9.67
N ASN A 291 -9.98 -10.80 -9.24
CA ASN A 291 -10.20 -11.96 -10.08
C ASN A 291 -11.20 -11.69 -11.22
N ALA A 292 -12.25 -10.93 -10.96
CA ALA A 292 -13.19 -10.52 -12.00
C ALA A 292 -12.50 -9.65 -13.06
N LEU A 293 -11.65 -8.70 -12.64
CA LEU A 293 -10.85 -7.91 -13.59
C LEU A 293 -9.89 -8.77 -14.43
N LEU A 294 -9.28 -9.78 -13.83
CA LEU A 294 -8.37 -10.70 -14.53
C LEU A 294 -9.08 -11.51 -15.62
N ASN A 295 -10.36 -11.85 -15.44
CA ASN A 295 -11.15 -12.56 -16.45
C ASN A 295 -11.34 -11.74 -17.74
N ASP A 296 -11.40 -10.40 -17.61
CA ASP A 296 -11.59 -9.47 -18.73
C ASP A 296 -10.27 -8.85 -19.21
N ALA A 297 -9.17 -9.13 -18.53
CA ALA A 297 -7.88 -8.50 -18.78
C ALA A 297 -7.08 -9.18 -19.90
N VAL A 298 -6.26 -8.39 -20.58
CA VAL A 298 -5.28 -8.88 -21.55
C VAL A 298 -3.93 -9.05 -20.87
N GLY A 299 -3.35 -10.27 -20.91
CA GLY A 299 -2.03 -10.54 -20.35
C GLY A 299 -0.92 -9.84 -21.12
N PHE A 300 -0.07 -9.13 -20.38
CA PHE A 300 1.11 -8.44 -20.92
C PHE A 300 2.43 -9.17 -20.59
N SER A 301 2.42 -10.15 -19.71
CA SER A 301 3.59 -10.96 -19.35
C SER A 301 3.98 -11.94 -20.46
N GLY A 302 5.24 -12.38 -20.45
CA GLY A 302 5.81 -13.31 -21.42
C GLY A 302 6.37 -12.62 -22.67
N LYS A 303 7.00 -13.43 -23.54
CA LYS A 303 7.64 -12.95 -24.77
C LYS A 303 6.60 -12.62 -25.85
N GLY A 304 6.90 -11.62 -26.68
CA GLY A 304 6.17 -11.38 -27.96
C GLY A 304 4.76 -10.79 -27.83
N SER A 305 4.42 -10.13 -26.71
CA SER A 305 3.09 -9.51 -26.55
C SER A 305 2.93 -8.27 -27.44
N LYS A 306 2.14 -8.39 -28.53
CA LYS A 306 1.77 -7.29 -29.43
C LYS A 306 1.06 -6.15 -28.65
N HIS A 307 0.14 -6.49 -27.77
CA HIS A 307 -0.66 -5.51 -27.03
C HIS A 307 0.22 -4.69 -26.09
N ARG A 308 1.14 -5.34 -25.35
CA ARG A 308 2.13 -4.65 -24.52
C ARG A 308 2.96 -3.65 -25.34
N ASN A 309 3.47 -4.07 -26.50
CA ASN A 309 4.31 -3.21 -27.34
C ASN A 309 3.57 -1.98 -27.84
N ILE A 310 2.30 -2.13 -28.23
CA ILE A 310 1.43 -1.01 -28.64
C ILE A 310 1.20 -0.08 -27.44
N TYR A 311 0.82 -0.63 -26.28
CA TYR A 311 0.56 0.14 -25.07
C TYR A 311 1.78 0.96 -24.63
N LEU A 312 2.94 0.31 -24.48
CA LEU A 312 4.18 0.99 -24.10
C LEU A 312 4.64 2.00 -25.16
N GLY A 313 4.44 1.69 -26.45
CA GLY A 313 4.75 2.61 -27.55
C GLY A 313 3.94 3.91 -27.45
N ASN A 314 2.67 3.85 -27.10
CA ASN A 314 1.83 5.03 -26.89
C ASN A 314 2.28 5.84 -25.68
N LEU A 315 2.60 5.17 -24.55
CA LEU A 315 3.12 5.85 -23.35
C LEU A 315 4.44 6.56 -23.61
N ARG A 316 5.37 5.92 -24.32
CA ARG A 316 6.66 6.55 -24.71
C ARG A 316 6.43 7.80 -25.55
N LYS A 317 5.54 7.74 -26.56
CA LYS A 317 5.16 8.91 -27.36
C LYS A 317 4.57 10.04 -26.52
N SER A 318 3.77 9.72 -25.51
CA SER A 318 3.18 10.71 -24.61
C SER A 318 4.24 11.40 -23.73
N ILE A 319 5.25 10.65 -23.29
CA ILE A 319 6.38 11.22 -22.53
C ILE A 319 7.27 12.09 -23.43
N ASP A 320 7.55 11.67 -24.65
CA ASP A 320 8.37 12.43 -25.60
C ASP A 320 7.74 13.79 -25.93
N LYS A 321 6.42 13.85 -26.02
CA LYS A 321 5.67 15.11 -26.22
C LYS A 321 5.79 16.12 -25.08
N ILE A 322 6.17 15.70 -23.87
CA ILE A 322 6.41 16.62 -22.75
C ILE A 322 7.73 17.38 -22.94
N ASN A 323 8.69 16.77 -23.60
CA ASN A 323 10.03 17.34 -23.83
C ASN A 323 10.13 18.17 -25.12
N SER A 324 9.13 18.09 -25.99
CA SER A 324 9.06 18.86 -27.22
C SER A 324 8.42 20.24 -26.99
#